data_95493a703f3982254e1208b5d4d2b7a9
#
_entry.id   95493a703f3982254e1208b5d4d2b7a9
#
_cell.length_a   1.000
_cell.length_b   1.000
_cell.length_c   1.000
_cell.angle_alpha   90.00
_cell.angle_beta   90.00
_cell.angle_gamma   90.00
#
_symmetry.space_group_name_H-M   'P 1'
#
loop_
_entity.id
_entity.type
_entity.pdbx_description
1 polymer ?
#
loop_
_entity_poly.entity_id
_entity_poly.type
_entity_poly.pdbx_seq_one_letter_code
_entity_poly.pdbx_strand_id
1 'polypeptide(L)'
;MKRTSTLLVAILAAFALPVLAQTSTPNIDQRQANQQQRIDQGVKSGQLTGKEAARLEKGQEHVQKVEDKAKADGVVTKKERARIQQAENVQSRHIARQKHDRQRDMNHDGKKDRPGRK
;
A
#
# COMPACT_ATOMS: atom_id res chain seq x y z
N MET A 1 -22.77 -69.67 0.73
CA MET A 1 -23.32 -68.31 0.64
C MET A 1 -22.22 -67.35 1.09
N LYS A 2 -21.59 -66.68 0.16
CA LYS A 2 -20.53 -65.68 0.47
C LYS A 2 -21.17 -64.31 0.44
N ARG A 3 -21.30 -63.66 1.58
CA ARG A 3 -21.77 -62.29 1.69
C ARG A 3 -20.54 -61.37 1.52
N THR A 4 -20.44 -60.75 0.37
CA THR A 4 -19.44 -59.71 0.13
C THR A 4 -19.92 -58.39 0.74
N SER A 5 -19.35 -57.99 1.88
CA SER A 5 -19.56 -56.68 2.46
C SER A 5 -18.77 -55.65 1.68
N THR A 6 -19.46 -54.84 0.87
CA THR A 6 -18.84 -53.68 0.20
C THR A 6 -18.70 -52.58 1.22
N LEU A 7 -17.46 -52.35 1.68
CA LEU A 7 -17.09 -51.18 2.48
C LEU A 7 -17.13 -49.93 1.56
N LEU A 8 -18.11 -49.10 1.77
CA LEU A 8 -18.23 -47.79 1.17
C LEU A 8 -17.24 -46.86 1.89
N VAL A 9 -16.06 -46.65 1.31
CA VAL A 9 -15.14 -45.62 1.77
C VAL A 9 -15.68 -44.27 1.32
N ALA A 10 -16.29 -43.55 2.24
CA ALA A 10 -16.66 -42.15 2.02
C ALA A 10 -15.37 -41.31 2.05
N ILE A 11 -14.91 -40.94 0.87
CA ILE A 11 -13.83 -39.94 0.73
C ILE A 11 -14.44 -38.57 1.06
N LEU A 12 -14.22 -38.09 2.27
CA LEU A 12 -14.44 -36.68 2.61
C LEU A 12 -13.39 -35.86 1.84
N ALA A 13 -13.76 -35.35 0.66
CA ALA A 13 -13.01 -34.32 0.00
C ALA A 13 -13.15 -33.04 0.84
N ALA A 14 -12.17 -32.78 1.70
CA ALA A 14 -12.03 -31.50 2.33
C ALA A 14 -11.73 -30.46 1.22
N PHE A 15 -12.74 -29.70 0.84
CA PHE A 15 -12.58 -28.53 0.01
C PHE A 15 -11.73 -27.53 0.81
N ALA A 16 -10.41 -27.54 0.60
CA ALA A 16 -9.55 -26.46 0.99
C ALA A 16 -9.99 -25.23 0.18
N LEU A 17 -10.79 -24.36 0.79
CA LEU A 17 -11.12 -23.06 0.21
C LEU A 17 -9.81 -22.33 -0.05
N PRO A 18 -9.65 -21.68 -1.21
CA PRO A 18 -8.39 -21.05 -1.55
C PRO A 18 -8.03 -19.97 -0.51
N VAL A 19 -6.89 -20.12 0.09
CA VAL A 19 -6.27 -19.21 1.07
C VAL A 19 -6.05 -17.79 0.47
N LEU A 20 -6.22 -17.62 -0.84
CA LEU A 20 -6.04 -16.38 -1.58
C LEU A 20 -6.87 -15.20 -1.04
N ALA A 21 -8.04 -15.44 -0.45
CA ALA A 21 -8.87 -14.40 0.13
C ALA A 21 -8.25 -13.74 1.38
N GLN A 22 -7.33 -14.41 2.07
CA GLN A 22 -6.68 -13.91 3.29
C GLN A 22 -5.43 -13.08 3.03
N THR A 23 -4.80 -13.23 1.85
CA THR A 23 -3.67 -12.40 1.40
C THR A 23 -4.10 -11.15 0.66
N SER A 24 -5.35 -11.10 0.20
CA SER A 24 -5.88 -9.94 -0.52
C SER A 24 -6.09 -8.75 0.41
N THR A 25 -5.60 -7.59 0.00
CA THR A 25 -5.71 -6.32 0.73
C THR A 25 -6.24 -5.19 -0.17
N PRO A 26 -7.42 -5.36 -0.82
CA PRO A 26 -7.88 -4.43 -1.85
C PRO A 26 -8.06 -2.99 -1.34
N ASN A 27 -8.46 -2.80 -0.08
CA ASN A 27 -8.58 -1.47 0.51
C ASN A 27 -7.21 -0.81 0.75
N ILE A 28 -6.19 -1.61 1.07
CA ILE A 28 -4.81 -1.16 1.24
C ILE A 28 -4.25 -0.77 -0.13
N ASP A 29 -4.40 -1.62 -1.14
CA ASP A 29 -3.95 -1.37 -2.51
C ASP A 29 -4.59 -0.09 -3.07
N GLN A 30 -5.89 0.11 -2.85
CA GLN A 30 -6.59 1.33 -3.27
C GLN A 30 -6.05 2.59 -2.57
N ARG A 31 -5.75 2.50 -1.28
CA ARG A 31 -5.15 3.62 -0.54
C ARG A 31 -3.76 3.97 -1.05
N GLN A 32 -2.93 2.98 -1.33
CA GLN A 32 -1.60 3.19 -1.92
C GLN A 32 -1.70 3.84 -3.29
N ALA A 33 -2.61 3.39 -4.16
CA ALA A 33 -2.86 4.01 -5.46
C ALA A 33 -3.29 5.48 -5.32
N ASN A 34 -4.19 5.78 -4.39
CA ASN A 34 -4.62 7.15 -4.11
C ASN A 34 -3.48 8.02 -3.57
N GLN A 35 -2.61 7.46 -2.74
CA GLN A 35 -1.43 8.17 -2.22
C GLN A 35 -0.44 8.48 -3.34
N GLN A 36 -0.17 7.53 -4.23
CA GLN A 36 0.68 7.75 -5.40
C GLN A 36 0.11 8.84 -6.30
N GLN A 37 -1.18 8.79 -6.60
CA GLN A 37 -1.84 9.81 -7.39
C GLN A 37 -1.71 11.21 -6.77
N ARG A 38 -1.79 11.32 -5.44
CA ARG A 38 -1.60 12.59 -4.72
C ARG A 38 -0.17 13.13 -4.85
N ILE A 39 0.83 12.25 -4.82
CA ILE A 39 2.24 12.62 -5.04
C ILE A 39 2.40 13.13 -6.47
N ASP A 40 1.92 12.39 -7.46
CA ASP A 40 2.01 12.77 -8.87
C ASP A 40 1.32 14.11 -9.16
N GLN A 41 0.15 14.33 -8.58
CA GLN A 41 -0.55 15.62 -8.66
C GLN A 41 0.24 16.75 -8.00
N GLY A 42 0.88 16.47 -6.87
CA GLY A 42 1.73 17.42 -6.18
C GLY A 42 2.94 17.85 -7.01
N VAL A 43 3.55 16.92 -7.73
CA VAL A 43 4.64 17.20 -8.68
C VAL A 43 4.12 18.03 -9.86
N LYS A 44 3.04 17.60 -10.49
CA LYS A 44 2.46 18.28 -11.66
C LYS A 44 2.00 19.71 -11.36
N SER A 45 1.47 19.93 -10.16
CA SER A 45 0.99 21.25 -9.72
C SER A 45 2.09 22.17 -9.18
N GLY A 46 3.33 21.68 -9.03
CA GLY A 46 4.43 22.40 -8.40
C GLY A 46 4.29 22.54 -6.87
N GLN A 47 3.36 21.83 -6.25
CA GLN A 47 3.22 21.79 -4.78
C GLN A 47 4.33 20.98 -4.11
N LEU A 48 4.94 20.04 -4.83
CA LEU A 48 6.07 19.24 -4.39
C LEU A 48 7.30 19.59 -5.20
N THR A 49 8.40 19.82 -4.50
CA THR A 49 9.74 19.86 -5.12
C THR A 49 10.20 18.45 -5.45
N GLY A 50 11.19 18.32 -6.36
CA GLY A 50 11.75 17.01 -6.69
C GLY A 50 12.33 16.28 -5.48
N LYS A 51 12.90 17.00 -4.52
CA LYS A 51 13.45 16.44 -3.29
C LYS A 51 12.36 15.90 -2.34
N GLU A 52 11.24 16.61 -2.25
CA GLU A 52 10.07 16.19 -1.46
C GLU A 52 9.39 14.99 -2.09
N ALA A 53 9.19 15.00 -3.40
CA ALA A 53 8.67 13.86 -4.14
C ALA A 53 9.52 12.61 -3.91
N ALA A 54 10.84 12.70 -4.02
CA ALA A 54 11.76 11.58 -3.78
C ALA A 54 11.65 11.02 -2.35
N ARG A 55 11.44 11.88 -1.34
CA ARG A 55 11.21 11.42 0.05
C ARG A 55 9.87 10.69 0.19
N LEU A 56 8.83 11.19 -0.47
CA LEU A 56 7.51 10.58 -0.43
C LEU A 56 7.50 9.23 -1.17
N GLU A 57 8.22 9.10 -2.29
CA GLU A 57 8.41 7.81 -2.99
C GLU A 57 9.08 6.77 -2.09
N LYS A 58 10.12 7.15 -1.34
CA LYS A 58 10.73 6.26 -0.33
C LYS A 58 9.76 5.86 0.77
N GLY A 59 8.85 6.76 1.15
CA GLY A 59 7.75 6.45 2.08
C GLY A 59 6.79 5.41 1.50
N GLN A 60 6.44 5.51 0.22
CA GLN A 60 5.62 4.51 -0.48
C GLN A 60 6.32 3.14 -0.52
N GLU A 61 7.62 3.10 -0.84
CA GLU A 61 8.41 1.87 -0.79
C GLU A 61 8.41 1.24 0.62
N HIS A 62 8.47 2.06 1.67
CA HIS A 62 8.39 1.57 3.03
C HIS A 62 7.04 0.91 3.33
N VAL A 63 5.94 1.54 2.94
CA VAL A 63 4.58 0.98 3.09
C VAL A 63 4.49 -0.35 2.34
N GLN A 64 4.98 -0.40 1.10
CA GLN A 64 5.01 -1.63 0.31
C GLN A 64 5.80 -2.75 0.99
N LYS A 65 6.98 -2.45 1.55
CA LYS A 65 7.77 -3.43 2.29
C LYS A 65 7.07 -3.96 3.54
N VAL A 66 6.32 -3.11 4.24
CA VAL A 66 5.51 -3.55 5.40
C VAL A 66 4.42 -4.51 4.94
N GLU A 67 3.76 -4.22 3.84
CA GLU A 67 2.73 -5.07 3.25
C GLU A 67 3.30 -6.39 2.75
N ASP A 68 4.40 -6.37 2.01
CA ASP A 68 5.06 -7.57 1.48
C ASP A 68 5.46 -8.53 2.61
N LYS A 69 5.98 -8.00 3.72
CA LYS A 69 6.29 -8.81 4.91
C LYS A 69 5.04 -9.43 5.52
N ALA A 70 3.94 -8.71 5.56
CA ALA A 70 2.68 -9.22 6.09
C ALA A 70 2.09 -10.32 5.20
N LYS A 71 2.30 -10.25 3.89
CA LYS A 71 1.82 -11.24 2.91
C LYS A 71 2.74 -12.47 2.77
N ALA A 72 3.96 -12.43 3.31
CA ALA A 72 5.01 -13.43 3.06
C ALA A 72 4.63 -14.86 3.49
N ASP A 73 3.83 -15.02 4.55
CA ASP A 73 3.36 -16.32 5.04
C ASP A 73 2.02 -16.77 4.44
N GLY A 74 1.43 -15.99 3.52
CA GLY A 74 0.16 -16.26 2.86
C GLY A 74 -1.09 -15.87 3.64
N VAL A 75 -0.96 -15.31 4.84
CA VAL A 75 -2.08 -14.86 5.69
C VAL A 75 -1.78 -13.51 6.30
N VAL A 76 -2.62 -12.51 6.04
CA VAL A 76 -2.50 -11.18 6.66
C VAL A 76 -3.38 -11.13 7.91
N THR A 77 -2.76 -11.16 9.07
CA THR A 77 -3.42 -11.10 10.38
C THR A 77 -4.01 -9.72 10.66
N LYS A 78 -4.93 -9.62 11.64
CA LYS A 78 -5.47 -8.32 12.10
C LYS A 78 -4.36 -7.38 12.59
N LYS A 79 -3.35 -7.90 13.27
CA LYS A 79 -2.19 -7.13 13.75
C LYS A 79 -1.35 -6.59 12.61
N GLU A 80 -1.13 -7.38 11.57
CA GLU A 80 -0.42 -6.96 10.36
C GLU A 80 -1.19 -5.93 9.56
N ARG A 81 -2.50 -6.10 9.39
CA ARG A 81 -3.38 -5.07 8.79
C ARG A 81 -3.29 -3.75 9.55
N ALA A 82 -3.32 -3.79 10.88
CA ALA A 82 -3.17 -2.58 11.70
C ALA A 82 -1.82 -1.90 11.49
N ARG A 83 -0.72 -2.66 11.35
CA ARG A 83 0.61 -2.12 11.04
C ARG A 83 0.67 -1.48 9.66
N ILE A 84 0.09 -2.12 8.64
CA ILE A 84 0.02 -1.54 7.29
C ILE A 84 -0.78 -0.25 7.32
N GLN A 85 -1.96 -0.24 7.93
CA GLN A 85 -2.79 0.95 8.08
C GLN A 85 -2.07 2.08 8.81
N GLN A 86 -1.31 1.76 9.85
CA GLN A 86 -0.50 2.75 10.56
C GLN A 86 0.57 3.36 9.64
N ALA A 87 1.28 2.53 8.88
CA ALA A 87 2.28 2.99 7.92
C ALA A 87 1.65 3.89 6.83
N GLU A 88 0.50 3.50 6.29
CA GLU A 88 -0.27 4.31 5.33
C GLU A 88 -0.76 5.63 5.92
N ASN A 89 -1.22 5.64 7.17
CA ASN A 89 -1.66 6.86 7.86
C ASN A 89 -0.50 7.83 8.06
N VAL A 90 0.68 7.34 8.43
CA VAL A 90 1.90 8.15 8.54
C VAL A 90 2.26 8.73 7.18
N GLN A 91 2.28 7.91 6.14
CA GLN A 91 2.58 8.34 4.77
C GLN A 91 1.59 9.37 4.25
N SER A 92 0.29 9.17 4.47
CA SER A 92 -0.76 10.15 4.10
C SER A 92 -0.53 11.52 4.74
N ARG A 93 -0.12 11.54 6.02
CA ARG A 93 0.22 12.80 6.72
C ARG A 93 1.47 13.46 6.14
N HIS A 94 2.47 12.68 5.77
CA HIS A 94 3.67 13.21 5.12
C HIS A 94 3.34 13.85 3.78
N ILE A 95 2.55 13.18 2.93
CA ILE A 95 2.09 13.73 1.65
C ILE A 95 1.34 15.06 1.87
N ALA A 96 0.41 15.09 2.82
CA ALA A 96 -0.36 16.30 3.12
C ALA A 96 0.54 17.46 3.58
N ARG A 97 1.49 17.21 4.47
CA ARG A 97 2.42 18.24 4.96
C ARG A 97 3.28 18.80 3.85
N GLN A 98 3.87 17.95 3.01
CA GLN A 98 4.74 18.38 1.92
C GLN A 98 3.97 19.15 0.85
N LYS A 99 2.75 18.75 0.54
CA LYS A 99 1.91 19.47 -0.44
C LYS A 99 1.41 20.82 0.07
N HIS A 100 1.29 21.00 1.38
CA HIS A 100 0.76 22.22 2.00
C HIS A 100 1.82 23.09 2.67
N ASP A 101 3.08 22.78 2.52
CA ASP A 101 4.15 23.64 2.99
C ASP A 101 4.38 24.83 2.05
N ARG A 102 5.34 25.69 2.39
CA ARG A 102 5.69 26.87 1.62
C ARG A 102 6.70 26.60 0.51
N GLN A 103 7.14 25.36 0.35
CA GLN A 103 8.06 24.97 -0.70
C GLN A 103 7.27 24.67 -1.96
N ARG A 104 7.65 25.30 -3.05
CA ARG A 104 6.99 25.15 -4.34
C ARG A 104 8.04 25.03 -5.44
N ASP A 105 7.69 24.30 -6.46
CA ASP A 105 8.46 24.15 -7.69
C ASP A 105 7.51 24.40 -8.87
N MET A 106 7.16 25.66 -9.08
CA MET A 106 6.19 26.07 -10.10
C MET A 106 6.77 25.99 -11.52
N ASN A 107 8.11 26.06 -11.62
CA ASN A 107 8.81 25.95 -12.90
C ASN A 107 9.24 24.52 -13.24
N HIS A 108 9.01 23.55 -12.32
CA HIS A 108 9.27 22.12 -12.47
C HIS A 108 10.75 21.79 -12.74
N ASP A 109 11.69 22.58 -12.14
CA ASP A 109 13.11 22.30 -12.22
C ASP A 109 13.62 21.35 -11.12
N GLY A 110 12.72 20.86 -10.28
CA GLY A 110 13.00 19.96 -9.16
C GLY A 110 13.50 20.66 -7.90
N LYS A 111 13.60 21.98 -7.90
CA LYS A 111 14.10 22.79 -6.79
C LYS A 111 12.99 23.67 -6.21
N LYS A 112 13.24 24.16 -4.99
CA LYS A 112 12.34 25.12 -4.37
C LYS A 112 12.44 26.48 -5.07
N ASP A 113 11.31 26.99 -5.55
CA ASP A 113 11.23 28.36 -6.04
C ASP A 113 11.55 29.37 -4.94
N ARG A 114 12.33 30.38 -5.27
CA ARG A 114 12.52 31.52 -4.38
C ARG A 114 11.28 32.42 -4.47
N PRO A 115 10.71 32.86 -3.33
CA PRO A 115 9.66 33.86 -3.38
C PRO A 115 10.20 35.08 -4.14
N GLY A 116 9.45 35.49 -5.16
CA GLY A 116 9.84 36.65 -5.96
C GLY A 116 10.12 37.84 -5.04
N ARG A 117 11.30 38.41 -5.18
CA ARG A 117 11.63 39.72 -4.56
C ARG A 117 10.67 40.73 -5.17
N LYS A 118 9.74 41.17 -4.35
CA LYS A 118 8.94 42.35 -4.70
C LYS A 118 9.79 43.58 -4.54
#